data_142367fce2e2c794c1c7dc5f0eae738a
#
_entry.id   142367fce2e2c794c1c7dc5f0eae738a
#
_cell.length_a   1.000
_cell.length_b   1.000
_cell.length_c   1.000
_cell.angle_alpha   90.00
_cell.angle_beta   90.00
_cell.angle_gamma   90.00
#
_symmetry.space_group_name_H-M   'P 1'
#
loop_
_entity.id
_entity.type
_entity.pdbx_description
1 polymer ?
#
loop_
_entity_poly.entity_id
_entity_poly.type
_entity_poly.pdbx_seq_one_letter_code
_entity_poly.pdbx_strand_id
1 'polypeptide(L)'
;MKKTILICTLLLATMATIANPVGKERAARVASNAIVRFHAERHGVAAKQPVELTDVSQALGFNLLHIYQYRYNGVEGFIIISGDDMTDPVLAFSDEGTLDLPGTFDSKHPEKNPAFIQQLRHYSNEISHGRETKAKAPAHVARKWQLFECDYSPEKGDLYNDNIPPLLGGMKWDQGKPYNDMCPGGSVTGCVATAFGMLMNYWNYPEHGFGRHSYNGATNPAAYPNWTYGTLSADFENTYYDWDNMPDYVMINSTNAEKKAVSTLLFQIGVALEMHYTPDGSGCWSLPEYAIFDTSLHISPSVSVTYCIPKHFGYKFSYAGMRDSIGNDTLWLQMLYNSLAEGKPIYYAGWAKDTNEAGHNMSGHGYVIDGYFSDELDSNYFHINWGWSGNSNAFFKIDAMTPSGFDFTQWHGAVIGFEPDTSYHGYDYLGIHAPAIDDATIYGGKGHVTVLNAQGRRIAVYDVMGREVLGCISHDSEWRMSLRPGFYAVKVDATPAQKVLVF
;
A
#
# COMPACT_ATOMS: atom_id res chain seq x y z
N MET A 1 -25.73 44.98 -1.04
CA MET A 1 -25.37 44.69 0.35
C MET A 1 -23.95 44.13 0.34
N LYS A 2 -23.04 44.80 1.01
CA LYS A 2 -21.60 44.53 0.92
C LYS A 2 -21.26 43.23 1.64
N LYS A 3 -20.72 42.26 0.91
CA LYS A 3 -20.10 41.07 1.49
C LYS A 3 -18.82 41.48 2.21
N THR A 4 -18.81 41.39 3.52
CA THR A 4 -17.60 41.56 4.30
C THR A 4 -16.89 40.24 4.32
N ILE A 5 -16.00 40.04 3.35
CA ILE A 5 -15.01 38.98 3.37
C ILE A 5 -14.02 39.39 4.45
N LEU A 6 -13.99 38.64 5.56
CA LEU A 6 -12.93 38.74 6.54
C LEU A 6 -11.68 38.08 5.93
N ILE A 7 -11.03 38.83 5.06
CA ILE A 7 -9.71 38.46 4.55
C ILE A 7 -8.76 38.71 5.72
N CYS A 8 -8.25 37.67 6.37
CA CYS A 8 -7.00 37.74 7.09
C CYS A 8 -5.95 38.22 6.09
N THR A 9 -5.73 39.53 6.03
CA THR A 9 -4.68 40.13 5.20
C THR A 9 -3.34 39.68 5.72
N LEU A 10 -2.84 38.59 5.15
CA LEU A 10 -1.48 38.13 5.35
C LEU A 10 -0.54 39.11 4.66
N LEU A 11 0.25 39.82 5.43
CA LEU A 11 1.52 40.38 4.95
C LEU A 11 2.40 39.22 4.49
N LEU A 12 2.56 39.10 3.19
CA LEU A 12 3.55 38.18 2.55
C LEU A 12 4.96 38.69 2.89
N ALA A 13 5.45 38.33 4.06
CA ALA A 13 6.87 38.27 4.30
C ALA A 13 7.33 36.86 3.89
N THR A 14 7.91 36.74 2.72
CA THR A 14 8.63 35.53 2.25
C THR A 14 9.93 35.37 3.04
N MET A 15 9.83 35.21 4.36
CA MET A 15 10.96 34.74 5.16
C MET A 15 10.80 33.24 5.28
N ALA A 16 11.70 32.49 4.62
CA ALA A 16 11.91 31.09 4.94
C ALA A 16 12.25 31.00 6.43
N THR A 17 11.28 30.61 7.23
CA THR A 17 11.47 30.47 8.69
C THR A 17 12.35 29.24 8.94
N ILE A 18 13.28 29.39 9.89
CA ILE A 18 14.01 28.25 10.43
C ILE A 18 12.96 27.31 11.03
N ALA A 19 13.11 26.02 10.80
CA ALA A 19 12.27 24.96 11.38
C ALA A 19 12.18 25.12 12.90
N ASN A 20 10.95 25.09 13.45
CA ASN A 20 10.74 25.25 14.88
C ASN A 20 9.96 24.05 15.42
N PRO A 21 10.36 23.53 16.58
CA PRO A 21 9.57 22.52 17.29
C PRO A 21 8.15 23.02 17.57
N VAL A 22 7.18 22.16 17.31
CA VAL A 22 5.78 22.43 17.59
C VAL A 22 5.45 22.05 19.03
N GLY A 23 4.97 23.02 19.81
CA GLY A 23 4.55 22.79 21.18
C GLY A 23 3.16 22.12 21.26
N LYS A 24 2.87 21.44 22.38
CA LYS A 24 1.63 20.71 22.61
C LYS A 24 0.36 21.53 22.39
N GLU A 25 0.33 22.77 22.86
CA GLU A 25 -0.85 23.65 22.68
C GLU A 25 -1.11 23.99 21.21
N ARG A 26 -0.04 24.27 20.46
CA ARG A 26 -0.13 24.52 19.01
C ARG A 26 -0.59 23.26 18.27
N ALA A 27 0.00 22.10 18.59
CA ALA A 27 -0.37 20.83 18.00
C ALA A 27 -1.84 20.46 18.28
N ALA A 28 -2.31 20.61 19.52
CA ALA A 28 -3.71 20.33 19.88
C ALA A 28 -4.71 21.22 19.15
N ARG A 29 -4.38 22.52 18.99
CA ARG A 29 -5.21 23.45 18.20
C ARG A 29 -5.28 23.06 16.73
N VAL A 30 -4.12 22.75 16.12
CA VAL A 30 -4.05 22.28 14.74
C VAL A 30 -4.83 20.97 14.57
N ALA A 31 -4.68 20.01 15.49
CA ALA A 31 -5.44 18.76 15.48
C ALA A 31 -6.95 19.00 15.52
N SER A 32 -7.43 19.84 16.45
CA SER A 32 -8.85 20.15 16.55
C SER A 32 -9.41 20.77 15.29
N ASN A 33 -8.72 21.75 14.71
CA ASN A 33 -9.16 22.43 13.50
C ASN A 33 -9.13 21.51 12.27
N ALA A 34 -8.10 20.64 12.17
CA ALA A 34 -8.00 19.64 11.10
C ALA A 34 -9.15 18.62 11.17
N ILE A 35 -9.47 18.12 12.37
CA ILE A 35 -10.57 17.16 12.57
C ILE A 35 -11.91 17.78 12.13
N VAL A 36 -12.19 19.01 12.55
CA VAL A 36 -13.43 19.70 12.17
C VAL A 36 -13.51 19.90 10.65
N ARG A 37 -12.40 20.30 10.03
CA ARG A 37 -12.29 20.50 8.59
C ARG A 37 -12.49 19.21 7.82
N PHE A 38 -11.70 18.18 8.10
CA PHE A 38 -11.76 16.88 7.40
C PHE A 38 -13.12 16.20 7.57
N HIS A 39 -13.71 16.31 8.77
CA HIS A 39 -15.06 15.81 8.99
C HIS A 39 -16.10 16.55 8.14
N ALA A 40 -16.01 17.88 8.04
CA ALA A 40 -16.90 18.67 7.21
C ALA A 40 -16.73 18.35 5.71
N GLU A 41 -15.48 18.22 5.24
CA GLU A 41 -15.16 17.89 3.84
C GLU A 41 -15.61 16.49 3.44
N ARG A 42 -15.51 15.52 4.37
CA ARG A 42 -15.89 14.13 4.11
C ARG A 42 -17.38 13.84 4.33
N HIS A 43 -18.02 14.50 5.29
CA HIS A 43 -19.40 14.21 5.71
C HIS A 43 -20.36 15.38 5.49
N GLY A 44 -19.90 16.48 4.96
CA GLY A 44 -20.73 17.62 4.57
C GLY A 44 -21.28 18.50 5.70
N VAL A 45 -20.92 18.26 6.96
CA VAL A 45 -21.42 18.99 8.12
C VAL A 45 -20.33 19.19 9.16
N ALA A 46 -20.08 20.46 9.56
CA ALA A 46 -19.34 20.73 10.79
C ALA A 46 -20.31 20.74 11.98
N ALA A 47 -20.05 19.92 12.98
CA ALA A 47 -20.80 19.96 14.22
C ALA A 47 -20.32 21.14 15.09
N LYS A 48 -21.25 21.73 15.86
CA LYS A 48 -20.93 22.83 16.81
C LYS A 48 -20.33 22.31 18.14
N GLN A 49 -19.98 21.03 18.21
CA GLN A 49 -19.42 20.43 19.42
C GLN A 49 -17.90 20.61 19.45
N PRO A 50 -17.29 20.77 20.61
CA PRO A 50 -15.84 20.79 20.73
C PRO A 50 -15.25 19.39 20.39
N VAL A 51 -14.05 19.37 19.84
CA VAL A 51 -13.28 18.14 19.65
C VAL A 51 -12.70 17.73 21.01
N GLU A 52 -12.95 16.51 21.45
CA GLU A 52 -12.32 15.93 22.62
C GLU A 52 -11.01 15.24 22.20
N LEU A 53 -9.87 15.71 22.73
CA LEU A 53 -8.53 15.19 22.42
C LEU A 53 -7.92 14.50 23.63
N THR A 54 -7.31 13.34 23.40
CA THR A 54 -6.45 12.63 24.37
C THR A 54 -5.06 12.45 23.77
N ASP A 55 -4.04 13.07 24.37
CA ASP A 55 -2.64 12.95 23.95
C ASP A 55 -2.11 11.54 24.33
N VAL A 56 -1.74 10.75 23.34
CA VAL A 56 -1.20 9.39 23.49
C VAL A 56 0.24 9.27 23.00
N SER A 57 0.89 10.36 22.65
CA SER A 57 2.25 10.41 22.09
C SER A 57 3.27 9.68 22.95
N GLN A 58 3.25 9.93 24.26
CA GLN A 58 4.19 9.31 25.20
C GLN A 58 3.94 7.81 25.39
N ALA A 59 2.68 7.38 25.37
CA ALA A 59 2.32 5.97 25.47
C ALA A 59 2.84 5.15 24.28
N LEU A 60 2.94 5.76 23.11
CA LEU A 60 3.48 5.15 21.90
C LEU A 60 5.00 5.36 21.74
N GLY A 61 5.64 6.13 22.64
CA GLY A 61 7.09 6.34 22.64
C GLY A 61 7.63 7.33 21.59
N PHE A 62 6.76 8.16 20.98
CA PHE A 62 7.17 9.14 19.97
C PHE A 62 7.24 10.55 20.53
N ASN A 63 8.45 11.16 20.49
CA ASN A 63 8.70 12.50 20.99
C ASN A 63 8.71 13.59 19.90
N LEU A 64 8.78 13.18 18.64
CA LEU A 64 8.80 14.06 17.46
C LEU A 64 7.44 14.15 16.77
N LEU A 65 6.44 13.48 17.34
CA LEU A 65 5.06 13.46 16.85
C LEU A 65 4.11 13.83 17.97
N HIS A 66 3.02 14.50 17.65
CA HIS A 66 1.88 14.69 18.55
C HIS A 66 0.75 13.79 18.06
N ILE A 67 0.43 12.77 18.84
CA ILE A 67 -0.55 11.74 18.48
C ILE A 67 -1.72 11.89 19.43
N TYR A 68 -2.91 12.16 18.87
CA TYR A 68 -4.13 12.35 19.63
C TYR A 68 -5.17 11.31 19.21
N GLN A 69 -5.79 10.65 20.19
CA GLN A 69 -7.09 10.04 20.01
C GLN A 69 -8.15 11.12 20.18
N TYR A 70 -9.24 11.04 19.42
CA TYR A 70 -10.29 12.05 19.49
C TYR A 70 -11.70 11.47 19.49
N ARG A 71 -12.64 12.30 19.98
CA ARG A 71 -14.07 12.14 19.76
C ARG A 71 -14.62 13.43 19.19
N TYR A 72 -15.38 13.31 18.12
CA TYR A 72 -16.03 14.44 17.48
C TYR A 72 -17.28 13.99 16.73
N ASN A 73 -18.44 14.60 17.02
CA ASN A 73 -19.72 14.34 16.35
C ASN A 73 -20.12 12.85 16.30
N GLY A 74 -19.86 12.13 17.41
CA GLY A 74 -20.15 10.69 17.49
C GLY A 74 -19.15 9.77 16.81
N VAL A 75 -18.11 10.33 16.22
CA VAL A 75 -16.99 9.60 15.60
C VAL A 75 -15.84 9.53 16.59
N GLU A 76 -15.23 8.36 16.71
CA GLU A 76 -13.95 8.15 17.39
C GLU A 76 -12.86 7.92 16.35
N GLY A 77 -11.69 8.52 16.57
CA GLY A 77 -10.57 8.43 15.66
C GLY A 77 -9.26 8.84 16.28
N PHE A 78 -8.25 8.96 15.44
CA PHE A 78 -6.96 9.52 15.84
C PHE A 78 -6.40 10.46 14.77
N ILE A 79 -5.51 11.35 15.19
CA ILE A 79 -4.79 12.26 14.30
C ILE A 79 -3.33 12.37 14.75
N ILE A 80 -2.43 12.45 13.77
CA ILE A 80 -0.99 12.60 13.97
C ILE A 80 -0.54 13.93 13.41
N ILE A 81 -0.03 14.77 14.29
CA ILE A 81 0.50 16.10 13.97
C ILE A 81 2.03 16.06 14.05
N SER A 82 2.68 16.70 13.11
CA SER A 82 4.13 16.85 13.13
C SER A 82 4.63 17.59 14.36
N GLY A 83 5.72 17.14 14.93
CA GLY A 83 6.42 17.83 16.01
C GLY A 83 7.33 18.96 15.53
N ASP A 84 7.33 19.27 14.22
CA ASP A 84 8.15 20.35 13.65
C ASP A 84 7.42 21.03 12.47
N ASP A 85 7.51 22.36 12.38
CA ASP A 85 6.77 23.11 11.35
C ASP A 85 7.48 23.18 9.98
N MET A 86 8.57 22.46 9.81
CA MET A 86 9.19 22.27 8.49
C MET A 86 8.49 21.21 7.63
N THR A 87 7.69 20.33 8.24
CA THR A 87 6.91 19.30 7.56
C THR A 87 5.42 19.63 7.60
N ASP A 88 4.62 18.96 6.79
CA ASP A 88 3.17 19.13 6.79
C ASP A 88 2.58 18.97 8.20
N PRO A 89 1.59 19.80 8.59
CA PRO A 89 1.02 19.77 9.93
C PRO A 89 0.34 18.45 10.27
N VAL A 90 -0.46 17.89 9.38
CA VAL A 90 -1.16 16.61 9.56
C VAL A 90 -0.44 15.54 8.75
N LEU A 91 -0.02 14.47 9.43
CA LEU A 91 0.72 13.36 8.83
C LEU A 91 -0.19 12.14 8.58
N ALA A 92 -1.17 11.94 9.45
CA ALA A 92 -2.19 10.92 9.30
C ALA A 92 -3.43 11.25 10.12
N PHE A 93 -4.58 10.71 9.71
CA PHE A 93 -5.82 10.77 10.47
C PHE A 93 -6.71 9.55 10.17
N SER A 94 -7.53 9.17 11.14
CA SER A 94 -8.55 8.14 11.00
C SER A 94 -9.83 8.58 11.70
N ASP A 95 -10.96 8.19 11.16
CA ASP A 95 -12.27 8.24 11.80
C ASP A 95 -12.87 6.83 12.01
N GLU A 96 -12.03 5.82 12.00
CA GLU A 96 -12.39 4.39 12.10
C GLU A 96 -11.98 3.76 13.44
N GLY A 97 -12.08 4.49 14.52
CA GLY A 97 -11.78 3.98 15.86
C GLY A 97 -10.49 4.52 16.46
N THR A 98 -10.16 4.03 17.66
CA THR A 98 -9.04 4.50 18.47
C THR A 98 -7.79 3.66 18.22
N LEU A 99 -6.62 4.24 18.51
CA LEU A 99 -5.36 3.50 18.53
C LEU A 99 -5.30 2.53 19.72
N ASP A 100 -4.82 1.34 19.46
CA ASP A 100 -4.43 0.42 20.54
C ASP A 100 -3.17 0.94 21.23
N LEU A 101 -3.25 1.15 22.55
CA LEU A 101 -2.12 1.65 23.33
C LEU A 101 -1.28 0.49 23.88
N PRO A 102 0.05 0.69 24.08
CA PRO A 102 0.90 -0.28 24.78
C PRO A 102 0.32 -0.62 26.16
N GLY A 103 0.28 -1.92 26.50
CA GLY A 103 -0.31 -2.41 27.75
C GLY A 103 -1.72 -2.98 27.60
N THR A 104 -2.42 -2.70 26.51
CA THR A 104 -3.62 -3.44 26.11
C THR A 104 -3.26 -4.67 25.25
N PHE A 105 -1.97 -4.86 24.95
CA PHE A 105 -1.42 -5.91 24.11
C PHE A 105 -1.20 -7.21 24.88
N ASP A 106 -1.41 -8.31 24.19
CA ASP A 106 -0.92 -9.62 24.64
C ASP A 106 0.62 -9.57 24.75
N SER A 107 1.17 -10.06 25.87
CA SER A 107 2.61 -10.10 26.10
C SER A 107 3.42 -10.88 25.07
N LYS A 108 2.75 -11.67 24.21
CA LYS A 108 3.34 -12.42 23.09
C LYS A 108 3.45 -11.61 21.81
N HIS A 109 2.71 -10.50 21.70
CA HIS A 109 2.69 -9.64 20.53
C HIS A 109 2.75 -8.18 20.99
N PRO A 110 3.93 -7.68 21.38
CA PRO A 110 4.08 -6.35 21.96
C PRO A 110 3.79 -5.22 20.97
N GLU A 111 3.80 -5.51 19.67
CA GLU A 111 3.46 -4.57 18.61
C GLU A 111 2.33 -5.16 17.74
N LYS A 112 1.07 -4.79 18.02
CA LYS A 112 -0.09 -5.31 17.28
C LYS A 112 -0.12 -4.88 15.81
N ASN A 113 0.54 -3.79 15.44
CA ASN A 113 0.70 -3.35 14.07
C ASN A 113 2.11 -2.81 13.84
N PRO A 114 3.09 -3.68 13.59
CA PRO A 114 4.47 -3.27 13.41
C PRO A 114 4.65 -2.33 12.19
N ALA A 115 3.83 -2.46 11.16
CA ALA A 115 3.87 -1.60 9.99
C ALA A 115 3.44 -0.17 10.32
N PHE A 116 2.39 0.02 11.11
CA PHE A 116 1.98 1.34 11.59
C PHE A 116 3.07 1.97 12.45
N ILE A 117 3.64 1.24 13.41
CA ILE A 117 4.76 1.73 14.24
C ILE A 117 5.96 2.12 13.36
N GLN A 118 6.20 1.36 12.30
CA GLN A 118 7.25 1.67 11.34
C GLN A 118 6.96 2.95 10.56
N GLN A 119 5.71 3.18 10.15
CA GLN A 119 5.30 4.44 9.53
C GLN A 119 5.52 5.64 10.47
N LEU A 120 5.25 5.49 11.76
CA LEU A 120 5.54 6.53 12.75
C LEU A 120 7.05 6.79 12.94
N ARG A 121 7.86 5.72 12.92
CA ARG A 121 9.34 5.84 12.94
C ARG A 121 9.83 6.57 11.68
N HIS A 122 9.27 6.27 10.53
CA HIS A 122 9.56 6.95 9.28
C HIS A 122 9.34 8.47 9.40
N TYR A 123 8.16 8.91 9.83
CA TYR A 123 7.88 10.32 10.09
C TYR A 123 8.86 10.95 11.10
N SER A 124 9.17 10.24 12.18
CA SER A 124 10.11 10.72 13.20
C SER A 124 11.52 10.87 12.65
N ASN A 125 11.98 9.94 11.82
CA ASN A 125 13.30 9.98 11.20
C ASN A 125 13.43 11.16 10.23
N GLU A 126 12.41 11.41 9.42
CA GLU A 126 12.38 12.57 8.52
C GLU A 126 12.46 13.90 9.29
N ILE A 127 11.67 14.04 10.37
CA ILE A 127 11.71 15.23 11.22
C ILE A 127 13.10 15.38 11.86
N SER A 128 13.69 14.29 12.38
CA SER A 128 15.03 14.32 12.97
C SER A 128 16.09 14.76 11.96
N HIS A 129 16.06 14.16 10.77
CA HIS A 129 16.98 14.51 9.69
C HIS A 129 16.84 15.99 9.27
N GLY A 130 15.60 16.46 9.12
CA GLY A 130 15.34 17.85 8.78
C GLY A 130 15.89 18.84 9.83
N ARG A 131 15.80 18.50 11.13
CA ARG A 131 16.42 19.27 12.22
C ARG A 131 17.94 19.30 12.15
N GLU A 132 18.56 18.14 11.91
CA GLU A 132 20.01 18.00 11.78
C GLU A 132 20.57 18.80 10.60
N THR A 133 19.88 18.78 9.48
CA THR A 133 20.25 19.50 8.25
C THR A 133 19.82 20.96 8.24
N LYS A 134 19.08 21.40 9.28
CA LYS A 134 18.49 22.75 9.37
C LYS A 134 17.64 23.06 8.14
N ALA A 135 16.83 22.09 7.73
CA ALA A 135 15.91 22.24 6.62
C ALA A 135 14.96 23.41 6.87
N LYS A 136 14.61 24.12 5.81
CA LYS A 136 13.66 25.22 5.88
C LYS A 136 12.29 24.72 5.43
N ALA A 137 11.25 25.16 6.13
CA ALA A 137 9.88 24.90 5.72
C ALA A 137 9.64 25.44 4.31
N PRO A 138 9.13 24.64 3.37
CA PRO A 138 8.64 25.16 2.09
C PRO A 138 7.50 26.16 2.32
N ALA A 139 7.33 27.12 1.44
CA ALA A 139 6.30 28.16 1.59
C ALA A 139 4.87 27.56 1.66
N HIS A 140 4.60 26.48 0.93
CA HIS A 140 3.32 25.78 0.97
C HIS A 140 3.07 25.10 2.34
N VAL A 141 4.09 24.50 2.95
CA VAL A 141 4.00 23.92 4.30
C VAL A 141 3.70 24.98 5.35
N ALA A 142 4.43 26.09 5.33
CA ALA A 142 4.16 27.22 6.23
C ALA A 142 2.72 27.73 6.09
N ARG A 143 2.19 27.76 4.86
CA ARG A 143 0.81 28.14 4.58
C ARG A 143 -0.20 27.15 5.15
N LYS A 144 0.08 25.84 5.07
CA LYS A 144 -0.76 24.79 5.67
C LYS A 144 -0.85 24.95 7.19
N TRP A 145 0.29 25.18 7.86
CA TRP A 145 0.31 25.45 9.30
C TRP A 145 -0.58 26.64 9.66
N GLN A 146 -0.46 27.76 8.95
CA GLN A 146 -1.30 28.94 9.17
C GLN A 146 -2.78 28.63 8.98
N LEU A 147 -3.13 27.84 7.97
CA LEU A 147 -4.52 27.46 7.70
C LEU A 147 -5.10 26.63 8.83
N PHE A 148 -4.39 25.60 9.29
CA PHE A 148 -4.86 24.73 10.36
C PHE A 148 -4.80 25.39 11.76
N GLU A 149 -4.12 26.51 11.91
CA GLU A 149 -4.19 27.33 13.13
C GLU A 149 -5.43 28.22 13.20
N CYS A 150 -6.12 28.44 12.09
CA CYS A 150 -7.35 29.24 12.04
C CYS A 150 -8.56 28.32 12.27
N ASP A 151 -9.53 28.83 13.05
CA ASP A 151 -10.80 28.15 13.23
C ASP A 151 -11.50 27.94 11.89
N TYR A 152 -11.90 26.71 11.64
CA TYR A 152 -12.62 26.36 10.43
C TYR A 152 -14.13 26.54 10.60
N SER A 153 -14.73 27.29 9.70
CA SER A 153 -16.18 27.44 9.63
C SER A 153 -16.62 27.19 8.18
N PRO A 154 -17.12 26.00 7.84
CA PRO A 154 -17.55 25.74 6.49
C PRO A 154 -18.74 26.57 6.11
N GLU A 155 -18.62 27.38 5.06
CA GLU A 155 -19.78 27.88 4.35
C GLU A 155 -20.41 26.70 3.56
N LYS A 156 -21.72 26.53 3.65
CA LYS A 156 -22.43 25.48 2.92
C LYS A 156 -22.10 25.56 1.42
N GLY A 157 -21.43 24.57 0.90
CA GLY A 157 -21.23 24.41 -0.54
C GLY A 157 -19.83 24.01 -1.01
N ASP A 158 -18.83 24.10 -0.15
CA ASP A 158 -17.44 23.80 -0.55
C ASP A 158 -17.05 22.36 -0.15
N LEU A 159 -17.75 21.37 -0.72
CA LEU A 159 -17.27 19.98 -0.69
C LEU A 159 -16.19 19.87 -1.76
N TYR A 160 -14.96 19.67 -1.34
CA TYR A 160 -13.88 19.29 -2.25
C TYR A 160 -14.12 17.83 -2.69
N ASN A 161 -14.24 17.61 -4.01
CA ASN A 161 -14.81 16.38 -4.55
C ASN A 161 -13.79 15.27 -4.91
N ASP A 162 -12.52 15.38 -4.53
CA ASP A 162 -11.51 14.37 -4.83
C ASP A 162 -11.35 13.33 -3.72
N ASN A 163 -12.45 12.96 -3.08
CA ASN A 163 -12.48 11.92 -2.07
C ASN A 163 -12.88 10.58 -2.67
N ILE A 164 -12.02 9.59 -2.50
CA ILE A 164 -12.34 8.19 -2.77
C ILE A 164 -12.43 7.49 -1.41
N PRO A 165 -13.63 7.12 -0.96
CA PRO A 165 -13.77 6.42 0.31
C PRO A 165 -13.07 5.07 0.25
N PRO A 166 -12.71 4.46 1.40
CA PRO A 166 -12.09 3.15 1.42
C PRO A 166 -12.91 2.13 0.61
N LEU A 167 -12.34 1.62 -0.47
CA LEU A 167 -13.01 0.68 -1.39
C LEU A 167 -13.30 -0.66 -0.73
N LEU A 168 -12.46 -1.10 0.21
CA LEU A 168 -12.66 -2.32 0.98
C LEU A 168 -13.76 -2.17 2.05
N GLY A 169 -14.34 -0.98 2.21
CA GLY A 169 -15.41 -0.73 3.18
C GLY A 169 -15.00 -1.06 4.61
N GLY A 170 -15.77 -1.90 5.29
CA GLY A 170 -15.54 -2.30 6.68
C GLY A 170 -14.56 -3.45 6.89
N MET A 171 -13.83 -3.88 5.86
CA MET A 171 -12.99 -5.07 5.91
C MET A 171 -11.85 -4.95 6.92
N LYS A 172 -11.77 -5.93 7.84
CA LYS A 172 -10.83 -5.95 8.97
C LYS A 172 -10.17 -7.33 9.12
N TRP A 173 -9.61 -7.83 8.03
CA TRP A 173 -8.93 -9.12 8.05
C TRP A 173 -7.61 -9.05 8.84
N ASP A 174 -7.15 -10.23 9.27
CA ASP A 174 -5.99 -10.40 10.15
C ASP A 174 -5.12 -11.56 9.67
N GLN A 175 -3.93 -11.69 10.24
CA GLN A 175 -3.01 -12.77 9.95
C GLN A 175 -3.08 -13.93 10.96
N GLY A 176 -3.69 -13.69 12.11
CA GLY A 176 -3.86 -14.65 13.21
C GLY A 176 -5.16 -15.44 13.10
N LYS A 177 -5.54 -16.10 14.21
CA LYS A 177 -6.78 -16.87 14.27
C LYS A 177 -8.02 -15.99 14.16
N PRO A 178 -9.04 -16.45 13.39
CA PRO A 178 -9.14 -17.77 12.71
C PRO A 178 -8.64 -17.78 11.26
N TYR A 179 -8.10 -16.70 10.75
CA TYR A 179 -7.64 -16.56 9.37
C TYR A 179 -6.54 -17.56 9.01
N ASN A 180 -5.72 -17.96 9.99
CA ASN A 180 -4.60 -18.88 9.82
C ASN A 180 -4.93 -20.34 10.19
N ASP A 181 -6.21 -20.71 10.31
CA ASP A 181 -6.58 -22.07 10.75
C ASP A 181 -6.05 -23.18 9.82
N MET A 182 -5.80 -22.87 8.55
CA MET A 182 -5.20 -23.81 7.57
C MET A 182 -3.66 -23.73 7.53
N CYS A 183 -3.03 -22.72 8.18
CA CYS A 183 -1.59 -22.56 8.12
C CYS A 183 -0.86 -23.59 8.99
N PRO A 184 0.30 -24.09 8.54
CA PRO A 184 1.02 -25.16 9.23
C PRO A 184 1.58 -24.66 10.58
N GLY A 185 1.54 -25.52 11.59
CA GLY A 185 2.15 -25.26 12.91
C GLY A 185 1.56 -24.07 13.68
N GLY A 186 0.38 -23.57 13.29
CA GLY A 186 -0.21 -22.37 13.89
C GLY A 186 0.49 -21.09 13.47
N SER A 187 1.23 -21.11 12.35
CA SER A 187 1.88 -19.93 11.76
C SER A 187 0.86 -18.90 11.34
N VAL A 188 1.26 -17.62 11.31
CA VAL A 188 0.42 -16.55 10.74
C VAL A 188 0.34 -16.69 9.22
N THR A 189 -0.70 -16.12 8.60
CA THR A 189 -0.92 -16.21 7.14
C THR A 189 0.17 -15.54 6.32
N GLY A 190 0.80 -14.49 6.89
CA GLY A 190 1.70 -13.58 6.18
C GLY A 190 0.96 -12.39 5.56
N CYS A 191 1.58 -11.22 5.68
CA CYS A 191 0.97 -9.95 5.25
C CYS A 191 0.61 -9.92 3.76
N VAL A 192 1.46 -10.51 2.91
CA VAL A 192 1.21 -10.57 1.46
C VAL A 192 -0.04 -11.39 1.15
N ALA A 193 -0.17 -12.58 1.79
CA ALA A 193 -1.35 -13.42 1.58
C ALA A 193 -2.62 -12.73 2.09
N THR A 194 -2.56 -12.06 3.24
CA THR A 194 -3.69 -11.30 3.79
C THR A 194 -4.09 -10.14 2.88
N ALA A 195 -3.12 -9.36 2.38
CA ALA A 195 -3.39 -8.25 1.48
C ALA A 195 -4.04 -8.72 0.17
N PHE A 196 -3.50 -9.75 -0.49
CA PHE A 196 -4.14 -10.30 -1.70
C PHE A 196 -5.47 -10.98 -1.41
N GLY A 197 -5.63 -11.60 -0.26
CA GLY A 197 -6.93 -12.14 0.16
C GLY A 197 -8.00 -11.05 0.26
N MET A 198 -7.69 -9.90 0.86
CA MET A 198 -8.59 -8.74 0.93
C MET A 198 -8.93 -8.20 -0.46
N LEU A 199 -7.93 -8.09 -1.35
CA LEU A 199 -8.14 -7.66 -2.73
C LEU A 199 -9.04 -8.62 -3.50
N MET A 200 -8.84 -9.94 -3.35
CA MET A 200 -9.65 -10.95 -4.00
C MET A 200 -11.07 -10.98 -3.44
N ASN A 201 -11.25 -10.79 -2.13
CA ASN A 201 -12.56 -10.69 -1.51
C ASN A 201 -13.33 -9.46 -2.01
N TYR A 202 -12.68 -8.34 -2.21
CA TYR A 202 -13.30 -7.15 -2.82
C TYR A 202 -13.89 -7.45 -4.21
N TRP A 203 -13.20 -8.27 -5.01
CA TRP A 203 -13.66 -8.65 -6.35
C TRP A 203 -14.59 -9.86 -6.37
N ASN A 204 -14.69 -10.63 -5.28
CA ASN A 204 -15.39 -11.94 -5.22
C ASN A 204 -14.97 -12.86 -6.38
N TYR A 205 -13.67 -12.95 -6.67
CA TYR A 205 -13.12 -13.67 -7.82
C TYR A 205 -11.77 -14.35 -7.43
N PRO A 206 -11.43 -15.50 -8.02
CA PRO A 206 -12.25 -16.35 -8.93
C PRO A 206 -13.24 -17.24 -8.17
N GLU A 207 -14.16 -17.89 -8.88
CA GLU A 207 -15.03 -18.93 -8.29
C GLU A 207 -14.20 -20.14 -7.83
N HIS A 208 -13.23 -20.55 -8.65
CA HIS A 208 -12.14 -21.48 -8.32
C HIS A 208 -10.87 -21.04 -9.04
N GLY A 209 -9.70 -21.42 -8.52
CA GLY A 209 -8.44 -21.05 -9.13
C GLY A 209 -8.04 -21.97 -10.27
N PHE A 210 -6.76 -21.93 -10.66
CA PHE A 210 -6.22 -22.62 -11.83
C PHE A 210 -5.04 -23.50 -11.46
N GLY A 211 -5.11 -24.78 -11.82
CA GLY A 211 -4.04 -25.76 -11.65
C GLY A 211 -3.73 -26.12 -10.20
N ARG A 212 -2.50 -26.53 -9.96
CA ARG A 212 -2.00 -27.01 -8.67
C ARG A 212 -0.61 -26.48 -8.41
N HIS A 213 -0.26 -26.34 -7.14
CA HIS A 213 1.12 -26.05 -6.74
C HIS A 213 1.49 -26.79 -5.47
N SER A 214 2.79 -27.13 -5.35
CA SER A 214 3.35 -27.68 -4.13
C SER A 214 4.81 -27.30 -3.98
N TYR A 215 5.23 -27.10 -2.75
CA TYR A 215 6.61 -26.79 -2.42
C TYR A 215 7.00 -27.40 -1.09
N ASN A 216 8.31 -27.45 -0.81
CA ASN A 216 8.80 -27.89 0.48
C ASN A 216 8.71 -26.71 1.47
N GLY A 217 7.83 -26.82 2.46
CA GLY A 217 7.62 -25.81 3.50
C GLY A 217 8.74 -25.72 4.54
N ALA A 218 9.97 -26.06 4.16
CA ALA A 218 11.15 -25.82 5.00
C ALA A 218 11.46 -24.32 4.99
N THR A 219 11.33 -23.70 6.14
CA THR A 219 11.89 -22.36 6.37
C THR A 219 13.41 -22.40 6.26
N ASN A 220 14.05 -21.23 6.06
CA ASN A 220 15.51 -21.14 6.05
C ASN A 220 16.10 -21.90 7.25
N PRO A 221 16.76 -23.06 7.05
CA PRO A 221 17.22 -23.93 8.16
C PRO A 221 18.25 -23.24 9.06
N ALA A 222 18.96 -22.24 8.56
CA ALA A 222 19.96 -21.49 9.32
C ALA A 222 19.31 -20.51 10.33
N ALA A 223 18.17 -19.94 9.97
CA ALA A 223 17.45 -18.99 10.85
C ALA A 223 16.41 -19.71 11.74
N TYR A 224 15.78 -20.78 11.20
CA TYR A 224 14.67 -21.47 11.86
C TYR A 224 14.80 -23.01 11.74
N PRO A 225 15.77 -23.64 12.41
CA PRO A 225 16.11 -25.05 12.19
C PRO A 225 15.00 -26.04 12.58
N ASN A 226 14.00 -25.62 13.34
CA ASN A 226 12.93 -26.49 13.86
C ASN A 226 11.60 -26.36 13.08
N TRP A 227 11.56 -25.61 11.97
CA TRP A 227 10.31 -25.27 11.29
C TRP A 227 10.28 -25.87 9.88
N THR A 228 10.14 -27.18 9.85
CA THR A 228 9.96 -27.95 8.61
C THR A 228 8.56 -28.54 8.63
N TYR A 229 7.74 -28.12 7.68
CA TYR A 229 6.34 -28.56 7.58
C TYR A 229 6.13 -29.65 6.53
N GLY A 230 7.20 -30.13 5.89
CA GLY A 230 7.11 -31.06 4.78
C GLY A 230 6.55 -30.39 3.52
N THR A 231 5.90 -31.18 2.67
CA THR A 231 5.29 -30.67 1.44
C THR A 231 3.97 -29.97 1.76
N LEU A 232 3.90 -28.69 1.42
CA LEU A 232 2.66 -27.90 1.40
C LEU A 232 2.12 -27.88 -0.02
N SER A 233 0.80 -28.05 -0.19
CA SER A 233 0.17 -28.13 -1.50
C SER A 233 -1.20 -27.48 -1.53
N ALA A 234 -1.57 -26.98 -2.71
CA ALA A 234 -2.89 -26.44 -3.01
C ALA A 234 -3.37 -26.97 -4.37
N ASP A 235 -4.62 -27.36 -4.41
CA ASP A 235 -5.35 -27.73 -5.63
C ASP A 235 -6.34 -26.61 -5.94
N PHE A 236 -5.86 -25.57 -6.61
CA PHE A 236 -6.65 -24.36 -6.90
C PHE A 236 -7.84 -24.69 -7.80
N GLU A 237 -7.63 -25.58 -8.77
CA GLU A 237 -8.64 -25.94 -9.79
C GLU A 237 -9.86 -26.63 -9.18
N ASN A 238 -9.66 -27.43 -8.13
CA ASN A 238 -10.73 -28.16 -7.46
C ASN A 238 -11.16 -27.51 -6.12
N THR A 239 -10.68 -26.31 -5.83
CA THR A 239 -11.10 -25.55 -4.66
C THR A 239 -12.10 -24.49 -5.08
N TYR A 240 -13.30 -24.55 -4.49
CA TYR A 240 -14.31 -23.50 -4.61
C TYR A 240 -14.10 -22.45 -3.53
N TYR A 241 -13.98 -21.18 -3.92
CA TYR A 241 -13.88 -20.05 -2.99
C TYR A 241 -15.26 -19.53 -2.65
N ASP A 242 -15.67 -19.74 -1.42
CA ASP A 242 -17.00 -19.43 -0.92
C ASP A 242 -17.07 -17.97 -0.45
N TRP A 243 -17.18 -17.06 -1.41
CA TRP A 243 -17.19 -15.62 -1.19
C TRP A 243 -18.31 -15.14 -0.27
N ASP A 244 -19.47 -15.80 -0.32
CA ASP A 244 -20.63 -15.48 0.52
C ASP A 244 -20.33 -15.72 2.02
N ASN A 245 -19.37 -16.57 2.33
CA ASN A 245 -18.89 -16.87 3.67
C ASN A 245 -17.55 -16.19 4.01
N MET A 246 -17.17 -15.13 3.28
CA MET A 246 -15.99 -14.32 3.56
C MET A 246 -16.41 -12.88 3.97
N PRO A 247 -16.96 -12.67 5.17
CA PRO A 247 -17.39 -11.35 5.63
C PRO A 247 -16.20 -10.42 5.89
N ASP A 248 -16.50 -9.14 6.07
CA ASP A 248 -15.50 -8.10 6.38
C ASP A 248 -14.66 -8.39 7.62
N TYR A 249 -15.19 -9.17 8.56
CA TYR A 249 -14.49 -9.53 9.78
C TYR A 249 -14.90 -10.93 10.27
N VAL A 250 -13.89 -11.77 10.56
CA VAL A 250 -14.09 -13.13 11.08
C VAL A 250 -13.45 -13.26 12.47
N MET A 251 -14.24 -13.70 13.43
CA MET A 251 -13.82 -13.90 14.82
C MET A 251 -13.72 -15.39 15.17
N ILE A 252 -13.12 -15.69 16.33
CA ILE A 252 -13.01 -17.06 16.84
C ILE A 252 -14.39 -17.72 16.98
N ASN A 253 -15.43 -16.96 17.31
CA ASN A 253 -16.82 -17.41 17.45
C ASN A 253 -17.65 -17.29 16.16
N SER A 254 -17.09 -16.87 15.06
CA SER A 254 -17.72 -16.93 13.73
C SER A 254 -18.04 -18.37 13.34
N THR A 255 -18.89 -18.55 12.35
CA THR A 255 -19.30 -19.87 11.86
C THR A 255 -18.09 -20.67 11.33
N ASN A 256 -18.20 -22.00 11.32
CA ASN A 256 -17.14 -22.83 10.74
C ASN A 256 -17.03 -22.63 9.22
N ALA A 257 -18.11 -22.24 8.55
CA ALA A 257 -18.10 -21.92 7.12
C ALA A 257 -17.24 -20.67 6.86
N GLU A 258 -17.50 -19.57 7.58
CA GLU A 258 -16.72 -18.34 7.46
C GLU A 258 -15.24 -18.55 7.75
N LYS A 259 -14.91 -19.22 8.87
CA LYS A 259 -13.51 -19.53 9.24
C LYS A 259 -12.82 -20.37 8.18
N LYS A 260 -13.51 -21.40 7.66
CA LYS A 260 -12.95 -22.26 6.61
C LYS A 260 -12.76 -21.51 5.30
N ALA A 261 -13.73 -20.68 4.90
CA ALA A 261 -13.66 -19.92 3.66
C ALA A 261 -12.43 -19.00 3.63
N VAL A 262 -12.28 -18.13 4.63
CA VAL A 262 -11.15 -17.19 4.69
C VAL A 262 -9.82 -17.90 4.84
N SER A 263 -9.71 -18.91 5.74
CA SER A 263 -8.46 -19.60 5.97
C SER A 263 -8.01 -20.44 4.76
N THR A 264 -8.95 -21.00 4.00
CA THR A 264 -8.65 -21.72 2.76
C THR A 264 -8.03 -20.78 1.72
N LEU A 265 -8.66 -19.63 1.47
CA LEU A 265 -8.15 -18.64 0.51
C LEU A 265 -6.74 -18.19 0.90
N LEU A 266 -6.55 -17.75 2.15
CA LEU A 266 -5.27 -17.20 2.61
C LEU A 266 -4.15 -18.25 2.60
N PHE A 267 -4.45 -19.49 2.99
CA PHE A 267 -3.48 -20.58 2.90
C PHE A 267 -3.11 -20.87 1.45
N GLN A 268 -4.07 -20.90 0.54
CA GLN A 268 -3.79 -21.20 -0.87
C GLN A 268 -2.98 -20.07 -1.54
N ILE A 269 -3.26 -18.80 -1.23
CA ILE A 269 -2.40 -17.69 -1.66
C ILE A 269 -0.97 -17.90 -1.12
N GLY A 270 -0.83 -18.26 0.15
CA GLY A 270 0.47 -18.57 0.74
C GLY A 270 1.19 -19.71 0.05
N VAL A 271 0.48 -20.80 -0.32
CA VAL A 271 1.08 -21.90 -1.08
C VAL A 271 1.50 -21.46 -2.48
N ALA A 272 0.68 -20.66 -3.17
CA ALA A 272 1.04 -20.13 -4.49
C ALA A 272 2.33 -19.33 -4.47
N LEU A 273 2.59 -18.60 -3.38
CA LEU A 273 3.74 -17.72 -3.18
C LEU A 273 4.92 -18.40 -2.44
N GLU A 274 4.84 -19.71 -2.20
CA GLU A 274 5.84 -20.47 -1.43
C GLU A 274 6.17 -19.82 -0.09
N MET A 275 5.12 -19.46 0.68
CA MET A 275 5.22 -18.74 1.95
C MET A 275 6.17 -19.45 2.94
N HIS A 276 7.09 -18.68 3.48
CA HIS A 276 7.94 -19.11 4.60
C HIS A 276 7.16 -18.93 5.89
N TYR A 277 6.41 -19.96 6.27
CA TYR A 277 5.53 -19.92 7.43
C TYR A 277 6.29 -19.96 8.75
N THR A 278 5.98 -18.99 9.64
CA THR A 278 6.45 -18.96 11.04
C THR A 278 5.35 -18.40 11.94
N PRO A 279 5.26 -18.77 13.24
CA PRO A 279 4.29 -18.19 14.16
C PRO A 279 4.44 -16.69 14.40
N ASP A 280 5.68 -16.16 14.29
CA ASP A 280 5.99 -14.79 14.63
C ASP A 280 5.93 -13.83 13.42
N GLY A 281 5.96 -14.38 12.20
CA GLY A 281 5.91 -13.57 10.98
C GLY A 281 6.21 -14.38 9.72
N SER A 282 5.17 -14.81 9.02
CA SER A 282 5.29 -15.50 7.73
C SER A 282 5.60 -14.50 6.62
N GLY A 283 6.52 -14.83 5.72
CA GLY A 283 6.96 -13.96 4.65
C GLY A 283 7.15 -14.67 3.32
N CYS A 284 6.99 -13.94 2.24
CA CYS A 284 7.32 -14.36 0.89
C CYS A 284 7.85 -13.18 0.07
N TRP A 285 8.38 -13.48 -1.10
CA TRP A 285 8.82 -12.43 -2.02
C TRP A 285 7.63 -11.89 -2.81
N SER A 286 7.28 -10.63 -2.55
CA SER A 286 6.11 -10.05 -3.19
C SER A 286 6.41 -9.58 -4.61
N LEU A 287 7.44 -8.76 -4.81
CA LEU A 287 7.83 -8.22 -6.12
C LEU A 287 9.17 -8.77 -6.55
N PRO A 288 9.39 -9.02 -7.87
CA PRO A 288 10.64 -9.56 -8.38
C PRO A 288 11.86 -8.71 -8.04
N GLU A 289 11.72 -7.40 -7.99
CA GLU A 289 12.79 -6.46 -7.72
C GLU A 289 13.34 -6.58 -6.30
N TYR A 290 12.57 -7.09 -5.35
CA TYR A 290 13.07 -7.36 -4.00
C TYR A 290 14.10 -8.48 -3.97
N ALA A 291 14.10 -9.37 -4.96
CA ALA A 291 15.09 -10.44 -5.08
C ALA A 291 16.51 -9.94 -5.40
N ILE A 292 16.64 -8.71 -5.89
CA ILE A 292 17.95 -8.11 -6.25
C ILE A 292 18.76 -7.76 -4.99
N PHE A 293 18.10 -7.56 -3.85
CA PHE A 293 18.73 -7.05 -2.63
C PHE A 293 19.38 -8.14 -1.76
N ASP A 294 18.97 -9.38 -1.93
CA ASP A 294 19.63 -10.51 -1.29
C ASP A 294 20.01 -11.58 -2.34
N THR A 295 21.19 -11.37 -2.92
CA THR A 295 21.74 -12.31 -3.92
C THR A 295 22.09 -13.68 -3.35
N SER A 296 22.04 -13.85 -2.02
CA SER A 296 22.22 -15.15 -1.36
C SER A 296 20.94 -16.01 -1.44
N LEU A 297 19.79 -15.37 -1.66
CA LEU A 297 18.51 -16.02 -1.84
C LEU A 297 18.26 -16.25 -3.33
N HIS A 298 18.37 -17.48 -3.74
CA HIS A 298 18.03 -17.91 -5.11
C HIS A 298 16.51 -17.90 -5.29
N ILE A 299 15.93 -16.70 -5.46
CA ILE A 299 14.49 -16.53 -5.64
C ILE A 299 14.17 -16.63 -7.11
N SER A 300 13.37 -17.61 -7.44
CA SER A 300 12.81 -17.72 -8.78
C SER A 300 11.74 -16.62 -8.97
N PRO A 301 11.80 -15.82 -10.03
CA PRO A 301 10.70 -14.91 -10.38
C PRO A 301 9.33 -15.63 -10.45
N SER A 302 9.35 -16.95 -10.67
CA SER A 302 8.17 -17.81 -10.76
C SER A 302 7.39 -17.97 -9.43
N VAL A 303 7.89 -17.45 -8.32
CA VAL A 303 7.18 -17.45 -7.02
C VAL A 303 6.80 -16.05 -6.54
N SER A 304 6.96 -15.03 -7.38
CA SER A 304 6.52 -13.66 -7.07
C SER A 304 5.01 -13.49 -7.28
N VAL A 305 4.45 -12.44 -6.66
CA VAL A 305 3.02 -12.10 -6.85
C VAL A 305 2.69 -11.81 -8.32
N THR A 306 3.63 -11.24 -9.07
CA THR A 306 3.46 -10.89 -10.48
C THR A 306 3.31 -12.12 -11.39
N TYR A 307 3.76 -13.27 -10.95
CA TYR A 307 3.61 -14.53 -11.67
C TYR A 307 2.51 -15.43 -11.08
N CYS A 308 2.55 -15.66 -9.76
CA CYS A 308 1.67 -16.63 -9.12
C CYS A 308 0.21 -16.19 -9.07
N ILE A 309 -0.03 -14.90 -8.82
CA ILE A 309 -1.41 -14.38 -8.71
C ILE A 309 -2.14 -14.42 -10.05
N PRO A 310 -1.57 -13.93 -11.18
CA PRO A 310 -2.16 -14.16 -12.49
C PRO A 310 -2.37 -15.65 -12.81
N LYS A 311 -1.34 -16.46 -12.61
CA LYS A 311 -1.34 -17.88 -12.99
C LYS A 311 -2.39 -18.71 -12.26
N HIS A 312 -2.51 -18.54 -10.94
CA HIS A 312 -3.35 -19.42 -10.12
C HIS A 312 -4.71 -18.83 -9.77
N PHE A 313 -4.87 -17.50 -9.93
CA PHE A 313 -6.12 -16.82 -9.55
C PHE A 313 -6.73 -15.99 -10.68
N GLY A 314 -6.07 -15.90 -11.86
CA GLY A 314 -6.64 -15.23 -13.03
C GLY A 314 -6.82 -13.73 -12.86
N TYR A 315 -5.85 -13.05 -12.26
CA TYR A 315 -5.83 -11.59 -12.14
C TYR A 315 -4.83 -10.97 -13.10
N LYS A 316 -5.07 -9.70 -13.44
CA LYS A 316 -4.15 -8.84 -14.20
C LYS A 316 -3.95 -7.52 -13.47
N PHE A 317 -2.94 -6.79 -13.88
CA PHE A 317 -2.60 -5.47 -13.33
C PHE A 317 -1.95 -4.60 -14.40
N SER A 318 -2.02 -3.28 -14.23
CA SER A 318 -1.42 -2.32 -15.18
C SER A 318 0.05 -2.02 -14.88
N TYR A 319 0.46 -2.17 -13.62
CA TYR A 319 1.84 -1.98 -13.18
C TYR A 319 2.13 -2.85 -11.95
N ALA A 320 3.34 -3.39 -11.89
CA ALA A 320 3.89 -3.98 -10.67
C ALA A 320 5.38 -3.69 -10.62
N GLY A 321 5.84 -3.10 -9.55
CA GLY A 321 7.25 -2.74 -9.40
C GLY A 321 7.49 -1.68 -8.32
N MET A 322 8.75 -1.23 -8.26
CA MET A 322 9.22 -0.32 -7.23
C MET A 322 8.95 1.14 -7.59
N ARG A 323 8.67 1.96 -6.55
CA ARG A 323 8.55 3.42 -6.68
C ARG A 323 9.80 4.04 -7.29
N ASP A 324 10.99 3.61 -6.82
CA ASP A 324 12.27 4.15 -7.30
C ASP A 324 12.48 3.92 -8.80
N SER A 325 11.89 2.86 -9.37
CA SER A 325 11.91 2.59 -10.81
C SER A 325 11.14 3.64 -11.62
N ILE A 326 10.15 4.30 -11.02
CA ILE A 326 9.41 5.41 -11.63
C ILE A 326 10.27 6.68 -11.65
N GLY A 327 11.02 6.96 -10.59
CA GLY A 327 11.90 8.12 -10.49
C GLY A 327 11.18 9.48 -10.56
N ASN A 328 9.87 9.50 -10.32
CA ASN A 328 9.02 10.69 -10.31
C ASN A 328 7.86 10.50 -9.34
N ASP A 329 7.91 11.17 -8.20
CA ASP A 329 6.94 11.05 -7.12
C ASP A 329 5.54 11.51 -7.53
N THR A 330 5.44 12.60 -8.27
CA THR A 330 4.14 13.09 -8.76
C THR A 330 3.46 12.05 -9.64
N LEU A 331 4.23 11.41 -10.54
CA LEU A 331 3.70 10.35 -11.39
C LEU A 331 3.31 9.12 -10.56
N TRP A 332 4.11 8.75 -9.56
CA TRP A 332 3.78 7.65 -8.67
C TRP A 332 2.45 7.87 -7.95
N LEU A 333 2.28 9.03 -7.32
CA LEU A 333 1.04 9.38 -6.63
C LEU A 333 -0.15 9.41 -7.60
N GLN A 334 0.05 9.94 -8.82
CA GLN A 334 -0.98 9.95 -9.85
C GLN A 334 -1.39 8.54 -10.30
N MET A 335 -0.45 7.60 -10.40
CA MET A 335 -0.76 6.19 -10.73
C MET A 335 -1.59 5.54 -9.63
N LEU A 336 -1.27 5.78 -8.36
CA LEU A 336 -2.05 5.29 -7.23
C LEU A 336 -3.46 5.88 -7.25
N TYR A 337 -3.58 7.20 -7.38
CA TYR A 337 -4.88 7.89 -7.47
C TYR A 337 -5.74 7.35 -8.61
N ASN A 338 -5.18 7.21 -9.81
CA ASN A 338 -5.91 6.72 -10.98
C ASN A 338 -6.46 5.30 -10.77
N SER A 339 -5.67 4.41 -10.15
CA SER A 339 -6.13 3.07 -9.81
C SER A 339 -7.35 3.10 -8.89
N LEU A 340 -7.27 3.90 -7.83
CA LEU A 340 -8.37 4.06 -6.87
C LEU A 340 -9.61 4.71 -7.51
N ALA A 341 -9.42 5.73 -8.36
CA ALA A 341 -10.49 6.39 -9.09
C ALA A 341 -11.22 5.45 -10.08
N GLU A 342 -10.52 4.41 -10.57
CA GLU A 342 -11.11 3.33 -11.36
C GLU A 342 -11.76 2.24 -10.50
N GLY A 343 -11.82 2.39 -9.17
CA GLY A 343 -12.36 1.38 -8.25
C GLY A 343 -11.44 0.17 -8.06
N LYS A 344 -10.13 0.33 -8.27
CA LYS A 344 -9.15 -0.75 -8.18
C LYS A 344 -8.24 -0.52 -6.99
N PRO A 345 -8.48 -1.20 -5.85
CA PRO A 345 -7.60 -1.13 -4.70
C PRO A 345 -6.23 -1.72 -5.03
N ILE A 346 -5.20 -1.28 -4.29
CA ILE A 346 -3.80 -1.45 -4.65
C ILE A 346 -3.12 -2.33 -3.60
N TYR A 347 -2.41 -3.38 -4.03
CA TYR A 347 -1.40 -4.00 -3.18
C TYR A 347 -0.19 -3.07 -3.07
N TYR A 348 0.24 -2.77 -1.86
CA TYR A 348 1.41 -1.94 -1.60
C TYR A 348 2.35 -2.63 -0.62
N ALA A 349 3.64 -2.48 -0.82
CA ALA A 349 4.65 -3.02 0.06
C ALA A 349 5.72 -1.99 0.34
N GLY A 350 6.20 -1.98 1.56
CA GLY A 350 7.29 -1.12 2.00
C GLY A 350 8.27 -1.88 2.89
N TRP A 351 9.52 -1.45 2.87
CA TRP A 351 10.58 -2.00 3.70
C TRP A 351 11.17 -0.90 4.56
N ALA A 352 11.45 -1.18 5.82
CA ALA A 352 12.29 -0.34 6.61
C ALA A 352 13.72 -0.86 6.57
N LYS A 353 14.61 0.05 6.35
CA LYS A 353 16.01 -0.15 6.68
C LYS A 353 16.14 0.06 8.18
N ASP A 354 15.96 -1.00 8.94
CA ASP A 354 16.25 -0.96 10.37
C ASP A 354 17.78 -0.93 10.53
N THR A 355 18.31 0.21 10.91
CA THR A 355 19.73 0.44 11.18
C THR A 355 20.08 0.08 12.63
N ASN A 356 19.46 -0.97 13.20
CA ASN A 356 20.00 -1.49 14.43
C ASN A 356 21.35 -2.17 14.14
N GLU A 357 22.30 -2.03 15.07
CA GLU A 357 23.71 -2.38 14.95
C GLU A 357 24.03 -3.83 14.52
N ALA A 358 23.02 -4.67 14.33
CA ALA A 358 23.14 -6.07 13.92
C ALA A 358 23.00 -6.32 12.40
N GLY A 359 22.67 -5.32 11.60
CA GLY A 359 22.81 -5.36 10.12
C GLY A 359 21.88 -6.27 9.33
N HIS A 360 20.90 -6.96 9.92
CA HIS A 360 20.21 -8.05 9.25
C HIS A 360 18.67 -8.11 9.37
N ASN A 361 18.00 -7.12 9.94
CA ASN A 361 16.55 -7.16 10.02
C ASN A 361 15.91 -6.11 9.10
N MET A 362 15.74 -6.49 7.83
CA MET A 362 14.83 -5.79 6.93
C MET A 362 13.43 -6.35 7.19
N SER A 363 12.59 -5.60 7.90
CA SER A 363 11.16 -5.92 8.03
C SER A 363 10.40 -5.32 6.86
N GLY A 364 9.86 -6.16 5.98
CA GLY A 364 8.92 -5.74 4.95
C GLY A 364 7.48 -5.98 5.39
N HIS A 365 6.56 -5.16 4.91
CA HIS A 365 5.13 -5.36 5.11
C HIS A 365 4.36 -5.11 3.83
N GLY A 366 3.44 -6.03 3.51
CA GLY A 366 2.47 -5.88 2.43
C GLY A 366 1.11 -5.49 3.01
N TYR A 367 0.43 -4.52 2.39
CA TYR A 367 -0.85 -3.98 2.82
C TYR A 367 -1.66 -3.48 1.63
N VAL A 368 -2.87 -3.00 1.87
CA VAL A 368 -3.74 -2.49 0.82
C VAL A 368 -3.88 -0.98 0.96
N ILE A 369 -3.72 -0.27 -0.16
CA ILE A 369 -4.16 1.11 -0.32
C ILE A 369 -5.51 1.05 -1.04
N ASP A 370 -6.56 1.59 -0.41
CA ASP A 370 -7.93 1.43 -0.90
C ASP A 370 -8.77 2.71 -0.87
N GLY A 371 -8.20 3.84 -0.49
CA GLY A 371 -8.90 5.11 -0.48
C GLY A 371 -7.96 6.29 -0.69
N TYR A 372 -8.53 7.45 -0.98
CA TYR A 372 -7.81 8.69 -1.22
C TYR A 372 -8.57 9.89 -0.67
N PHE A 373 -7.84 10.81 -0.09
CA PHE A 373 -8.34 12.09 0.36
C PHE A 373 -7.36 13.20 0.01
N SER A 374 -7.85 14.27 -0.57
CA SER A 374 -7.08 15.50 -0.77
C SER A 374 -7.79 16.66 -0.08
N ASP A 375 -7.03 17.43 0.68
CA ASP A 375 -7.54 18.68 1.27
C ASP A 375 -7.48 19.84 0.28
N GLU A 376 -8.08 20.97 0.62
CA GLU A 376 -8.10 22.19 -0.22
C GLU A 376 -6.70 22.77 -0.50
N LEU A 377 -5.65 22.23 0.09
CA LEU A 377 -4.25 22.62 -0.10
C LEU A 377 -3.42 21.56 -0.85
N ASP A 378 -4.10 20.67 -1.58
CA ASP A 378 -3.49 19.60 -2.36
C ASP A 378 -2.61 18.66 -1.52
N SER A 379 -2.95 18.44 -0.24
CA SER A 379 -2.32 17.38 0.56
C SER A 379 -2.91 16.03 0.16
N ASN A 380 -2.08 15.11 -0.27
CA ASN A 380 -2.50 13.78 -0.67
C ASN A 380 -2.41 12.82 0.51
N TYR A 381 -3.52 12.20 0.86
CA TYR A 381 -3.59 11.15 1.88
C TYR A 381 -4.17 9.90 1.25
N PHE A 382 -3.55 8.76 1.50
CA PHE A 382 -4.01 7.47 1.03
C PHE A 382 -4.50 6.64 2.21
N HIS A 383 -5.69 6.06 2.09
CA HIS A 383 -6.20 5.15 3.10
C HIS A 383 -5.48 3.83 3.00
N ILE A 384 -4.98 3.36 4.15
CA ILE A 384 -4.22 2.12 4.28
C ILE A 384 -5.00 1.15 5.17
N ASN A 385 -5.29 -0.03 4.64
CA ASN A 385 -5.70 -1.19 5.40
C ASN A 385 -4.50 -2.11 5.61
N TRP A 386 -4.03 -2.18 6.85
CA TRP A 386 -2.81 -2.88 7.22
C TRP A 386 -2.94 -4.40 7.27
N GLY A 387 -4.17 -4.96 7.26
CA GLY A 387 -4.41 -6.39 7.46
C GLY A 387 -4.15 -6.85 8.92
N TRP A 388 -4.52 -6.01 9.90
CA TRP A 388 -4.35 -6.23 11.33
C TRP A 388 -5.64 -5.95 12.09
N SER A 389 -6.71 -6.69 11.77
CA SER A 389 -8.04 -6.53 12.38
C SER A 389 -8.61 -5.10 12.29
N GLY A 390 -8.17 -4.30 11.31
CA GLY A 390 -8.54 -2.88 11.18
C GLY A 390 -7.79 -1.95 12.14
N ASN A 391 -6.86 -2.46 12.95
CA ASN A 391 -6.07 -1.64 13.87
C ASN A 391 -5.22 -0.64 13.10
N SER A 392 -5.35 0.63 13.45
CA SER A 392 -4.61 1.75 12.87
C SER A 392 -4.86 1.97 11.37
N ASN A 393 -5.93 1.43 10.79
CA ASN A 393 -6.36 1.81 9.46
C ASN A 393 -6.64 3.31 9.42
N ALA A 394 -6.09 4.02 8.44
CA ALA A 394 -6.17 5.48 8.40
C ALA A 394 -5.73 6.02 7.04
N PHE A 395 -5.94 7.32 6.88
CA PHE A 395 -5.36 8.12 5.80
C PHE A 395 -3.98 8.61 6.20
N PHE A 396 -2.97 8.27 5.40
CA PHE A 396 -1.55 8.58 5.64
C PHE A 396 -0.96 9.38 4.48
N LYS A 397 -0.04 10.27 4.79
CA LYS A 397 0.90 10.77 3.80
C LYS A 397 1.93 9.68 3.50
N ILE A 398 2.10 9.37 2.22
CA ILE A 398 3.06 8.36 1.76
C ILE A 398 4.17 8.96 0.88
N ASP A 399 4.15 10.28 0.68
CA ASP A 399 5.17 11.06 -0.01
C ASP A 399 6.27 11.54 0.96
N ALA A 400 7.41 11.91 0.42
CA ALA A 400 8.50 12.49 1.21
C ALA A 400 8.09 13.83 1.84
N MET A 401 8.35 13.98 3.14
CA MET A 401 7.94 15.18 3.89
C MET A 401 9.00 16.25 3.97
N THR A 402 10.26 15.92 3.65
CA THR A 402 11.38 16.84 3.78
C THR A 402 11.94 17.30 2.44
N PRO A 403 12.21 18.59 2.27
CA PRO A 403 12.72 19.15 1.01
C PRO A 403 14.21 18.91 0.76
N SER A 404 14.90 18.15 1.62
CA SER A 404 16.38 18.06 1.62
C SER A 404 16.95 16.93 0.77
N GLY A 405 16.15 16.26 -0.07
CA GLY A 405 16.63 15.20 -0.96
C GLY A 405 16.96 13.88 -0.27
N PHE A 406 16.64 13.75 1.02
CA PHE A 406 16.66 12.47 1.70
C PHE A 406 15.27 11.85 1.63
N ASP A 407 15.16 10.73 0.95
CA ASP A 407 13.91 10.03 0.76
C ASP A 407 13.90 8.77 1.63
N PHE A 408 13.09 8.79 2.71
CA PHE A 408 12.85 7.63 3.56
C PHE A 408 11.75 6.73 3.02
N THR A 409 11.19 7.05 1.85
CA THR A 409 10.21 6.23 1.15
C THR A 409 10.86 5.22 0.20
N GLN A 410 12.15 4.96 0.34
CA GLN A 410 12.89 3.97 -0.45
C GLN A 410 12.30 2.57 -0.23
N TRP A 411 12.39 1.73 -1.26
CA TRP A 411 11.95 0.34 -1.22
C TRP A 411 10.43 0.14 -1.21
N HIS A 412 9.68 1.17 -1.51
CA HIS A 412 8.25 1.03 -1.73
C HIS A 412 7.97 0.45 -3.11
N GLY A 413 7.03 -0.49 -3.16
CA GLY A 413 6.56 -1.08 -4.40
C GLY A 413 5.07 -1.37 -4.36
N ALA A 414 4.46 -1.49 -5.52
CA ALA A 414 3.03 -1.70 -5.63
C ALA A 414 2.64 -2.60 -6.79
N VAL A 415 1.45 -3.20 -6.68
CA VAL A 415 0.68 -3.78 -7.79
C VAL A 415 -0.54 -2.91 -8.00
N ILE A 416 -0.56 -2.18 -9.11
CA ILE A 416 -1.52 -1.12 -9.45
C ILE A 416 -2.42 -1.59 -10.59
N GLY A 417 -3.70 -1.24 -10.55
CA GLY A 417 -4.67 -1.65 -11.56
C GLY A 417 -5.02 -3.13 -11.46
N PHE A 418 -5.04 -3.65 -10.24
CA PHE A 418 -5.37 -5.04 -9.94
C PHE A 418 -6.85 -5.31 -10.15
N GLU A 419 -7.15 -6.23 -11.06
CA GLU A 419 -8.52 -6.60 -11.42
C GLU A 419 -8.61 -8.03 -11.95
N PRO A 420 -9.78 -8.70 -11.88
CA PRO A 420 -10.01 -9.99 -12.52
C PRO A 420 -9.68 -9.97 -14.02
N ASP A 421 -8.97 -10.98 -14.49
CA ASP A 421 -8.84 -11.24 -15.92
C ASP A 421 -9.87 -12.30 -16.32
N THR A 422 -11.07 -11.87 -16.64
CA THR A 422 -12.16 -12.76 -17.05
C THR A 422 -11.92 -13.48 -18.38
N SER A 423 -10.87 -13.10 -19.10
CA SER A 423 -10.43 -13.80 -20.31
C SER A 423 -9.44 -14.93 -20.03
N TYR A 424 -8.92 -15.01 -18.78
CA TYR A 424 -8.01 -16.06 -18.37
C TYR A 424 -8.76 -17.38 -18.13
N HIS A 425 -8.28 -18.45 -18.71
CA HIS A 425 -8.94 -19.77 -18.64
C HIS A 425 -8.01 -20.89 -18.18
N GLY A 426 -6.84 -20.56 -17.63
CA GLY A 426 -5.90 -21.56 -17.10
C GLY A 426 -5.32 -22.52 -18.14
N TYR A 427 -5.21 -22.11 -19.40
CA TYR A 427 -4.82 -22.99 -20.51
C TYR A 427 -3.47 -23.67 -20.36
N ASP A 428 -2.57 -23.12 -19.56
CA ASP A 428 -1.23 -23.73 -19.33
C ASP A 428 -1.27 -25.04 -18.58
N TYR A 429 -2.42 -25.40 -18.00
CA TYR A 429 -2.52 -26.58 -17.15
C TYR A 429 -3.00 -27.84 -17.89
N LEU A 430 -3.72 -27.74 -18.98
CA LEU A 430 -4.37 -28.89 -19.60
C LEU A 430 -3.45 -29.74 -20.50
N GLY A 431 -2.14 -29.44 -20.56
CA GLY A 431 -1.19 -30.23 -21.37
C GLY A 431 -1.51 -30.26 -22.87
N ILE A 432 -2.50 -29.52 -23.32
CA ILE A 432 -2.82 -29.30 -24.71
C ILE A 432 -2.08 -28.06 -25.16
N HIS A 433 -0.81 -28.24 -25.48
CA HIS A 433 0.07 -27.21 -26.03
C HIS A 433 -0.10 -25.84 -25.35
N ALA A 434 0.44 -25.75 -24.11
CA ALA A 434 1.09 -24.48 -23.81
C ALA A 434 1.98 -24.17 -25.03
N PRO A 435 1.85 -23.01 -25.69
CA PRO A 435 3.02 -22.51 -26.35
C PRO A 435 4.09 -22.57 -25.24
N ALA A 436 5.21 -23.20 -25.53
CA ALA A 436 6.32 -23.36 -24.59
C ALA A 436 6.44 -22.05 -23.82
N ILE A 437 6.84 -22.10 -22.54
CA ILE A 437 7.10 -21.00 -21.60
C ILE A 437 7.84 -19.83 -22.32
N ASP A 438 7.15 -19.13 -23.17
CA ASP A 438 7.71 -18.20 -24.15
C ASP A 438 6.80 -17.02 -24.42
N ASP A 439 5.86 -16.73 -23.53
CA ASP A 439 5.14 -15.48 -23.67
C ASP A 439 6.08 -14.35 -23.33
N ALA A 440 6.24 -13.45 -24.32
CA ALA A 440 7.06 -12.29 -24.13
C ALA A 440 6.50 -11.47 -22.96
N THR A 441 7.32 -11.20 -21.99
CA THR A 441 6.98 -10.28 -20.91
C THR A 441 7.33 -8.87 -21.33
N ILE A 442 6.34 -7.96 -21.30
CA ILE A 442 6.48 -6.59 -21.79
C ILE A 442 6.37 -5.64 -20.58
N TYR A 443 7.34 -4.74 -20.44
CA TYR A 443 7.26 -3.68 -19.42
C TYR A 443 7.91 -2.39 -19.90
N GLY A 444 7.36 -1.27 -19.43
CA GLY A 444 7.93 0.06 -19.62
C GLY A 444 8.91 0.38 -18.49
N GLY A 445 9.89 1.21 -18.80
CA GLY A 445 10.91 1.68 -17.86
C GLY A 445 11.31 3.12 -18.15
N LYS A 446 12.37 3.58 -17.43
CA LYS A 446 12.89 4.93 -17.61
C LYS A 446 13.47 5.11 -19.01
N GLY A 447 12.68 5.80 -19.86
CA GLY A 447 13.07 6.09 -21.24
C GLY A 447 13.11 4.88 -22.18
N HIS A 448 12.53 3.73 -21.81
CA HIS A 448 12.54 2.55 -22.67
C HIS A 448 11.37 1.59 -22.42
N VAL A 449 11.11 0.75 -23.42
CA VAL A 449 10.31 -0.47 -23.30
C VAL A 449 11.26 -1.67 -23.36
N THR A 450 10.99 -2.69 -22.55
CA THR A 450 11.71 -3.98 -22.58
C THR A 450 10.72 -5.09 -22.87
N VAL A 451 11.14 -6.05 -23.68
CA VAL A 451 10.43 -7.29 -23.98
C VAL A 451 11.37 -8.44 -23.69
N LEU A 452 11.03 -9.29 -22.73
CA LEU A 452 11.73 -10.55 -22.45
C LEU A 452 11.16 -11.68 -23.32
N ASN A 453 11.94 -12.74 -23.51
CA ASN A 453 11.62 -13.87 -24.40
C ASN A 453 11.26 -13.42 -25.81
N ALA A 454 12.02 -12.44 -26.29
CA ALA A 454 11.77 -11.75 -27.54
C ALA A 454 12.40 -12.42 -28.78
N GLN A 455 13.32 -13.37 -28.59
CA GLN A 455 14.11 -13.94 -29.68
C GLN A 455 13.23 -14.57 -30.77
N GLY A 456 13.44 -14.14 -32.01
CA GLY A 456 12.71 -14.61 -33.19
C GLY A 456 11.29 -14.05 -33.31
N ARG A 457 10.84 -13.22 -32.38
CA ARG A 457 9.46 -12.71 -32.33
C ARG A 457 9.34 -11.33 -32.96
N ARG A 458 8.19 -11.08 -33.58
CA ARG A 458 7.86 -9.76 -34.13
C ARG A 458 7.33 -8.86 -33.01
N ILE A 459 7.99 -7.74 -32.81
CA ILE A 459 7.58 -6.72 -31.84
C ILE A 459 7.09 -5.50 -32.61
N ALA A 460 5.91 -4.99 -32.25
CA ALA A 460 5.36 -3.75 -32.78
C ALA A 460 4.98 -2.82 -31.64
N VAL A 461 5.41 -1.58 -31.69
CA VAL A 461 5.14 -0.54 -30.69
C VAL A 461 4.28 0.54 -31.34
N TYR A 462 3.18 0.91 -30.68
CA TYR A 462 2.22 1.91 -31.15
C TYR A 462 2.13 3.06 -30.15
N ASP A 463 1.99 4.28 -30.66
CA ASP A 463 1.70 5.45 -29.83
C ASP A 463 0.20 5.51 -29.43
N VAL A 464 -0.16 6.50 -28.60
CA VAL A 464 -1.54 6.72 -28.14
C VAL A 464 -2.55 7.00 -29.26
N MET A 465 -2.07 7.37 -30.45
CA MET A 465 -2.89 7.56 -31.64
C MET A 465 -3.04 6.29 -32.48
N GLY A 466 -2.48 5.17 -32.04
CA GLY A 466 -2.48 3.89 -32.75
C GLY A 466 -1.51 3.82 -33.95
N ARG A 467 -0.57 4.76 -34.06
CA ARG A 467 0.44 4.73 -35.11
C ARG A 467 1.59 3.83 -34.69
N GLU A 468 2.02 2.94 -35.59
CA GLU A 468 3.20 2.11 -35.34
C GLU A 468 4.46 3.01 -35.31
N VAL A 469 5.11 3.01 -34.14
CA VAL A 469 6.36 3.76 -33.88
C VAL A 469 7.56 2.91 -34.25
N LEU A 470 7.43 1.60 -34.08
CA LEU A 470 8.42 0.61 -34.45
C LEU A 470 7.78 -0.73 -34.73
N GLY A 471 8.29 -1.45 -35.74
CA GLY A 471 8.07 -2.87 -35.98
C GLY A 471 9.38 -3.56 -36.32
N CYS A 472 9.74 -4.60 -35.58
CA CYS A 472 10.97 -5.38 -35.83
C CYS A 472 10.79 -6.85 -35.45
N ILE A 473 11.75 -7.69 -35.88
CA ILE A 473 11.92 -9.04 -35.32
C ILE A 473 13.13 -8.98 -34.40
N SER A 474 12.98 -9.41 -33.16
CA SER A 474 14.09 -9.44 -32.22
C SER A 474 15.03 -10.62 -32.50
N HIS A 475 16.33 -10.38 -32.44
CA HIS A 475 17.35 -11.43 -32.53
C HIS A 475 17.82 -11.89 -31.14
N ASP A 476 17.50 -11.12 -30.09
CA ASP A 476 17.91 -11.37 -28.72
C ASP A 476 16.72 -11.80 -27.85
N SER A 477 16.99 -12.54 -26.78
CA SER A 477 15.98 -12.96 -25.80
C SER A 477 15.42 -11.79 -24.98
N GLU A 478 16.23 -10.75 -24.78
CA GLU A 478 15.81 -9.47 -24.21
C GLU A 478 15.91 -8.40 -25.30
N TRP A 479 14.77 -7.82 -25.65
CA TRP A 479 14.72 -6.69 -26.58
C TRP A 479 14.38 -5.42 -25.82
N ARG A 480 15.09 -4.33 -26.12
CA ARG A 480 14.90 -3.04 -25.48
C ARG A 480 14.89 -1.92 -26.52
N MET A 481 13.96 -0.99 -26.34
CA MET A 481 13.83 0.20 -27.19
C MET A 481 13.73 1.47 -26.35
N SER A 482 14.55 2.47 -26.66
CA SER A 482 14.42 3.81 -26.08
C SER A 482 13.23 4.55 -26.67
N LEU A 483 12.37 5.10 -25.81
CA LEU A 483 11.19 5.87 -26.18
C LEU A 483 11.12 7.14 -25.32
N ARG A 484 10.40 8.15 -25.81
CA ARG A 484 10.07 9.31 -24.98
C ARG A 484 9.07 8.92 -23.89
N PRO A 485 9.05 9.62 -22.76
CA PRO A 485 8.02 9.39 -21.75
C PRO A 485 6.61 9.47 -22.36
N GLY A 486 5.76 8.50 -22.04
CA GLY A 486 4.40 8.40 -22.56
C GLY A 486 3.83 6.99 -22.51
N PHE A 487 2.56 6.88 -22.85
CA PHE A 487 1.90 5.58 -23.01
C PHE A 487 2.11 5.01 -24.41
N TYR A 488 2.36 3.71 -24.44
CA TYR A 488 2.52 2.95 -25.68
C TYR A 488 1.72 1.65 -25.59
N ALA A 489 1.30 1.14 -26.74
CA ALA A 489 0.81 -0.22 -26.86
C ALA A 489 1.89 -1.08 -27.53
N VAL A 490 2.28 -2.16 -26.89
CA VAL A 490 3.30 -3.08 -27.41
C VAL A 490 2.65 -4.41 -27.73
N LYS A 491 2.90 -4.89 -28.94
CA LYS A 491 2.38 -6.16 -29.43
C LYS A 491 3.54 -7.06 -29.81
N VAL A 492 3.47 -8.32 -29.38
CA VAL A 492 4.42 -9.35 -29.73
C VAL A 492 3.70 -10.43 -30.51
N ASP A 493 4.11 -10.69 -31.75
CA ASP A 493 3.47 -11.60 -32.70
C ASP A 493 1.98 -11.31 -32.90
N ALA A 494 1.13 -12.32 -32.74
CA ALA A 494 -0.32 -12.23 -32.87
C ALA A 494 -1.03 -11.97 -31.52
N THR A 495 -0.28 -11.77 -30.40
CA THR A 495 -0.89 -11.54 -29.09
C THR A 495 -1.63 -10.20 -29.04
N PRO A 496 -2.61 -10.03 -28.11
CA PRO A 496 -3.17 -8.72 -27.84
C PRO A 496 -2.10 -7.70 -27.46
N ALA A 497 -2.27 -6.45 -27.91
CA ALA A 497 -1.33 -5.40 -27.54
C ALA A 497 -1.45 -5.06 -26.05
N GLN A 498 -0.32 -5.01 -25.37
CA GLN A 498 -0.23 -4.62 -23.97
C GLN A 498 0.10 -3.12 -23.84
N LYS A 499 -0.67 -2.39 -23.04
CA LYS A 499 -0.39 -0.98 -22.73
C LYS A 499 0.80 -0.91 -21.77
N VAL A 500 1.78 -0.08 -22.08
CA VAL A 500 2.96 0.16 -21.24
C VAL A 500 3.18 1.66 -21.07
N LEU A 501 3.70 2.02 -19.92
CA LEU A 501 4.14 3.39 -19.62
C LEU A 501 5.67 3.45 -19.71
N VAL A 502 6.17 4.40 -20.51
CA VAL A 502 7.58 4.80 -20.54
C VAL A 502 7.69 6.15 -19.84
N PHE A 503 8.59 6.28 -18.90
CA PHE A 503 8.74 7.46 -18.04
C PHE A 503 10.17 7.95 -17.96
#